data_4973cd16b55fe253dab132210eb4b9d0
#
_entry.id   4973cd16b55fe253dab132210eb4b9d0
#
_cell.length_a   1.000
_cell.length_b   1.000
_cell.length_c   1.000
_cell.angle_alpha   90.00
_cell.angle_beta   90.00
_cell.angle_gamma   90.00
#
_symmetry.space_group_name_H-M   'P 1'
#
loop_
_entity.id
_entity.type
_entity.pdbx_description
1 polymer ?
#
loop_
_entity_poly.entity_id
_entity_poly.type
_entity_poly.pdbx_seq_one_letter_code
_entity_poly.pdbx_strand_id
1 'polypeptide(L)'
;EAAGARPVVVRRATDLGNAPGDRLDGLVIPGGESTTMSTLLTSFDMLLPLRELIAAGLPAYGSCAGMILLADRVEGAEEGQALLGGIDMTVRRNAFGRQVDSYEEDLIAPGLGAGKDRPLHAVFIRAPWVESVGPGVEILATTRTGRAAGVSGVDGGRIVAVRHGALLATSFHPEV
;
A
#
# COMPACT_ATOMS: atom_id res chain seq x y z
N GLU A 1 17.38 -6.97 7.46
CA GLU A 1 18.62 -7.75 7.72
C GLU A 1 18.37 -9.26 7.57
N ALA A 2 17.29 -9.81 8.13
CA ALA A 2 16.98 -11.24 7.99
C ALA A 2 16.77 -11.69 6.53
N ALA A 3 16.37 -10.80 5.64
CA ALA A 3 16.20 -11.04 4.20
C ALA A 3 17.45 -10.68 3.38
N GLY A 4 18.59 -10.42 4.01
CA GLY A 4 19.82 -10.01 3.33
C GLY A 4 19.81 -8.59 2.77
N ALA A 5 18.77 -7.80 3.05
CA ALA A 5 18.67 -6.41 2.61
C ALA A 5 19.31 -5.44 3.61
N ARG A 6 19.89 -4.37 3.10
CA ARG A 6 20.39 -3.23 3.89
C ARG A 6 19.36 -2.10 3.85
N PRO A 7 18.61 -1.86 4.92
CA PRO A 7 17.63 -0.78 4.95
C PRO A 7 18.32 0.60 5.00
N VAL A 8 17.81 1.52 4.20
CA VAL A 8 18.22 2.93 4.17
C VAL A 8 16.99 3.79 4.41
N VAL A 9 17.06 4.69 5.38
CA VAL A 9 15.95 5.61 5.64
C VAL A 9 16.02 6.77 4.66
N VAL A 10 14.99 6.90 3.82
CA VAL A 10 14.86 7.98 2.83
C VAL A 10 14.07 9.14 3.45
N ARG A 11 14.71 10.30 3.58
CA ARG A 11 14.10 11.53 4.13
C ARG A 11 14.16 12.71 3.18
N ARG A 12 14.99 12.65 2.15
CA ARG A 12 15.23 13.71 1.16
C ARG A 12 15.43 13.12 -0.21
N ALA A 13 15.23 13.90 -1.24
CA ALA A 13 15.50 13.49 -2.61
C ALA A 13 16.97 13.02 -2.83
N THR A 14 17.92 13.58 -2.09
CA THR A 14 19.34 13.15 -2.12
C THR A 14 19.57 11.73 -1.62
N ASP A 15 18.68 11.20 -0.79
CA ASP A 15 18.79 9.83 -0.24
C ASP A 15 18.31 8.76 -1.25
N LEU A 16 17.73 9.18 -2.38
CA LEU A 16 17.24 8.29 -3.44
C LEU A 16 18.35 7.72 -4.34
N GLY A 17 19.62 8.02 -4.03
CA GLY A 17 20.76 7.43 -4.72
C GLY A 17 21.01 8.01 -6.11
N ASN A 18 21.59 9.21 -6.15
CA ASN A 18 21.97 9.88 -7.41
C ASN A 18 23.36 9.48 -7.93
N ALA A 19 24.15 8.70 -7.14
CA ALA A 19 25.47 8.25 -7.54
C ALA A 19 25.47 6.80 -8.04
N PRO A 20 26.35 6.43 -8.97
CA PRO A 20 26.57 5.04 -9.36
C PRO A 20 26.98 4.21 -8.13
N GLY A 21 26.20 3.19 -7.82
CA GLY A 21 26.40 2.33 -6.63
C GLY A 21 25.52 2.64 -5.41
N ASP A 22 24.82 3.78 -5.40
CA ASP A 22 23.90 4.16 -4.32
C ASP A 22 22.42 3.95 -4.69
N ARG A 23 22.13 3.32 -5.84
CA ARG A 23 20.75 3.11 -6.30
C ARG A 23 19.99 2.23 -5.32
N LEU A 24 18.75 2.63 -5.06
CA LEU A 24 17.81 1.80 -4.32
C LEU A 24 17.39 0.60 -5.19
N ASP A 25 17.38 -0.59 -4.60
CA ASP A 25 16.88 -1.82 -5.23
C ASP A 25 15.36 -1.98 -5.03
N GLY A 26 14.79 -1.25 -4.09
CA GLY A 26 13.36 -1.24 -3.80
C GLY A 26 13.00 -0.16 -2.79
N LEU A 27 11.71 0.15 -2.72
CA LEU A 27 11.14 1.15 -1.83
C LEU A 27 10.07 0.52 -0.92
N VAL A 28 10.12 0.84 0.37
CA VAL A 28 9.03 0.51 1.31
C VAL A 28 8.39 1.80 1.78
N ILE A 29 7.08 1.92 1.58
CA ILE A 29 6.25 3.04 2.03
C ILE A 29 5.41 2.54 3.20
N PRO A 30 5.75 2.91 4.42
CA PRO A 30 5.09 2.39 5.62
C PRO A 30 3.66 2.92 5.78
N GLY A 31 2.95 2.34 6.73
CA GLY A 31 1.71 2.90 7.24
C GLY A 31 1.91 4.25 7.93
N GLY A 32 0.80 4.94 8.16
CA GLY A 32 0.79 6.27 8.78
C GLY A 32 -0.44 7.06 8.38
N GLU A 33 -0.33 8.39 8.36
CA GLU A 33 -1.38 9.30 7.90
C GLU A 33 -1.05 9.79 6.47
N SER A 34 -1.86 9.37 5.50
CA SER A 34 -1.57 9.56 4.06
C SER A 34 -1.55 11.03 3.61
N THR A 35 -2.35 11.91 4.24
CA THR A 35 -2.35 13.34 3.90
C THR A 35 -1.06 14.02 4.39
N THR A 36 -0.63 13.71 5.62
CA THR A 36 0.66 14.17 6.15
C THR A 36 1.82 13.68 5.29
N MET A 37 1.81 12.39 4.92
CA MET A 37 2.86 11.84 4.06
C MET A 37 2.89 12.54 2.69
N SER A 38 1.73 12.79 2.07
CA SER A 38 1.60 13.54 0.83
C SER A 38 2.18 14.95 0.95
N THR A 39 1.85 15.66 2.03
CA THR A 39 2.37 17.00 2.32
C THR A 39 3.90 16.99 2.46
N LEU A 40 4.44 16.02 3.19
CA LEU A 40 5.89 15.88 3.36
C LEU A 40 6.60 15.56 2.05
N LEU A 41 6.04 14.63 1.24
CA LEU A 41 6.60 14.31 -0.08
C LEU A 41 6.68 15.55 -0.98
N THR A 42 5.67 16.41 -0.93
CA THR A 42 5.64 17.66 -1.70
C THR A 42 6.61 18.69 -1.11
N SER A 43 6.60 18.90 0.21
CA SER A 43 7.41 19.92 0.90
C SER A 43 8.92 19.65 0.84
N PHE A 44 9.31 18.39 0.71
CA PHE A 44 10.71 17.97 0.59
C PHE A 44 11.13 17.64 -0.85
N ASP A 45 10.34 18.06 -1.84
CA ASP A 45 10.59 17.82 -3.29
C ASP A 45 10.83 16.34 -3.64
N MET A 46 10.23 15.42 -2.88
CA MET A 46 10.39 13.97 -3.08
C MET A 46 9.36 13.37 -4.03
N LEU A 47 8.23 14.03 -4.23
CA LEU A 47 7.10 13.48 -4.97
C LEU A 47 7.47 13.12 -6.41
N LEU A 48 8.06 14.05 -7.16
CA LEU A 48 8.43 13.84 -8.56
C LEU A 48 9.55 12.80 -8.70
N PRO A 49 10.67 12.87 -7.97
CA PRO A 49 11.72 11.85 -8.05
C PRO A 49 11.21 10.43 -7.76
N LEU A 50 10.32 10.27 -6.76
CA LEU A 50 9.76 8.95 -6.44
C LEU A 50 8.83 8.44 -7.54
N ARG A 51 8.00 9.31 -8.12
CA ARG A 51 7.16 8.96 -9.28
C ARG A 51 8.00 8.49 -10.46
N GLU A 52 9.08 9.18 -10.77
CA GLU A 52 10.01 8.84 -11.84
C GLU A 52 10.66 7.48 -11.59
N LEU A 53 11.13 7.21 -10.37
CA LEU A 53 11.72 5.92 -10.01
C LEU A 53 10.70 4.77 -10.12
N ILE A 54 9.48 4.96 -9.65
CA ILE A 54 8.40 3.98 -9.75
C ILE A 54 8.06 3.73 -11.23
N ALA A 55 7.91 4.78 -12.03
CA ALA A 55 7.65 4.67 -13.47
C ALA A 55 8.81 4.00 -14.22
N ALA A 56 10.05 4.16 -13.75
CA ALA A 56 11.23 3.48 -14.28
C ALA A 56 11.34 2.01 -13.83
N GLY A 57 10.39 1.51 -13.04
CA GLY A 57 10.31 0.11 -12.62
C GLY A 57 10.96 -0.20 -11.26
N LEU A 58 11.25 0.79 -10.42
CA LEU A 58 11.69 0.53 -9.05
C LEU A 58 10.63 -0.28 -8.31
N PRO A 59 10.96 -1.48 -7.79
CA PRO A 59 10.04 -2.24 -6.97
C PRO A 59 9.62 -1.42 -5.75
N ALA A 60 8.31 -1.38 -5.47
CA ALA A 60 7.82 -0.68 -4.29
C ALA A 60 6.75 -1.48 -3.55
N TYR A 61 6.81 -1.41 -2.23
CA TYR A 61 5.80 -1.97 -1.34
C TYR A 61 5.19 -0.87 -0.48
N GLY A 62 3.85 -0.78 -0.48
CA GLY A 62 3.09 0.16 0.34
C GLY A 62 2.12 -0.55 1.30
N SER A 63 2.26 -0.33 2.62
CA SER A 63 1.31 -0.82 3.63
C SER A 63 0.39 0.30 4.11
N CYS A 64 -0.89 0.02 4.30
CA CYS A 64 -1.91 0.96 4.83
C CYS A 64 -1.89 2.32 4.10
N ALA A 65 -1.32 3.38 4.69
CA ALA A 65 -1.14 4.68 4.03
C ALA A 65 -0.27 4.58 2.77
N GLY A 66 0.70 3.67 2.74
CA GLY A 66 1.52 3.40 1.56
C GLY A 66 0.70 2.83 0.39
N MET A 67 -0.32 1.99 0.65
CA MET A 67 -1.29 1.57 -0.37
C MET A 67 -2.03 2.77 -0.96
N ILE A 68 -2.46 3.71 -0.12
CA ILE A 68 -3.14 4.93 -0.57
C ILE A 68 -2.24 5.75 -1.49
N LEU A 69 -0.96 5.91 -1.14
CA LEU A 69 -0.01 6.69 -1.94
C LEU A 69 0.33 6.03 -3.28
N LEU A 70 0.34 4.70 -3.38
CA LEU A 70 0.60 3.97 -4.62
C LEU A 70 -0.62 3.85 -5.54
N ALA A 71 -1.81 4.19 -5.08
CA ALA A 71 -3.03 4.17 -5.88
C ALA A 71 -3.07 5.33 -6.89
N ASP A 72 -3.64 5.09 -8.07
CA ASP A 72 -3.89 6.15 -9.05
C ASP A 72 -5.13 6.98 -8.69
N ARG A 73 -6.07 6.42 -7.91
CA ARG A 73 -7.32 7.07 -7.49
C ARG A 73 -7.63 6.80 -6.03
N VAL A 74 -8.13 7.81 -5.32
CA VAL A 74 -8.49 7.70 -3.89
C VAL A 74 -9.84 8.33 -3.63
N GLU A 75 -10.76 7.56 -3.07
CA GLU A 75 -12.04 8.06 -2.53
C GLU A 75 -11.87 8.51 -1.08
N GLY A 76 -12.42 9.67 -0.75
CA GLY A 76 -12.24 10.30 0.56
C GLY A 76 -10.87 10.94 0.76
N ALA A 77 -10.14 11.22 -0.32
CA ALA A 77 -8.94 12.05 -0.29
C ALA A 77 -9.29 13.49 0.09
N GLU A 78 -8.36 14.18 0.74
CA GLU A 78 -8.44 15.61 0.91
C GLU A 78 -8.13 16.34 -0.41
N GLU A 79 -8.70 17.52 -0.60
CA GLU A 79 -8.45 18.33 -1.78
C GLU A 79 -6.94 18.62 -1.90
N GLY A 80 -6.38 18.34 -3.07
CA GLY A 80 -4.95 18.53 -3.34
C GLY A 80 -4.01 17.46 -2.78
N GLN A 81 -4.52 16.38 -2.19
CA GLN A 81 -3.65 15.28 -1.75
C GLN A 81 -2.92 14.66 -2.94
N ALA A 82 -1.59 14.80 -2.97
CA ALA A 82 -0.75 14.21 -3.99
C ALA A 82 -0.54 12.71 -3.73
N LEU A 83 -0.52 11.94 -4.81
CA LEU A 83 -0.27 10.49 -4.78
C LEU A 83 1.02 10.18 -5.54
N LEU A 84 1.70 9.10 -5.23
CA LEU A 84 2.79 8.57 -6.05
C LEU A 84 2.22 7.90 -7.31
N GLY A 85 1.13 7.16 -7.15
CA GLY A 85 0.51 6.40 -8.22
C GLY A 85 1.28 5.15 -8.59
N GLY A 86 0.91 4.56 -9.73
CA GLY A 86 1.59 3.40 -10.33
C GLY A 86 0.78 2.10 -10.23
N ILE A 87 -0.23 2.03 -9.37
CA ILE A 87 -1.18 0.91 -9.35
C ILE A 87 -2.54 1.41 -9.83
N ASP A 88 -3.01 0.87 -10.95
CA ASP A 88 -4.34 1.19 -11.49
C ASP A 88 -5.45 0.64 -10.59
N MET A 89 -5.68 1.30 -9.48
CA MET A 89 -6.72 0.97 -8.51
C MET A 89 -7.38 2.22 -7.94
N THR A 90 -8.61 2.05 -7.46
CA THR A 90 -9.31 3.04 -6.63
C THR A 90 -9.33 2.56 -5.19
N VAL A 91 -8.77 3.34 -4.28
CA VAL A 91 -8.69 3.03 -2.85
C VAL A 91 -9.64 3.93 -2.08
N ARG A 92 -10.41 3.38 -1.14
CA ARG A 92 -11.21 4.13 -0.17
C ARG A 92 -10.47 4.27 1.14
N ARG A 93 -10.31 5.52 1.62
CA ARG A 93 -9.67 5.81 2.92
C ARG A 93 -10.61 5.51 4.08
N ASN A 94 -10.01 5.16 5.25
CA ASN A 94 -10.74 4.91 6.51
C ASN A 94 -11.96 3.99 6.31
N ALA A 95 -11.80 3.01 5.46
CA ALA A 95 -12.91 2.25 4.91
C ALA A 95 -13.47 1.22 5.91
N PHE A 96 -12.68 0.80 6.91
CA PHE A 96 -13.10 -0.13 7.96
C PHE A 96 -13.68 0.57 9.20
N GLY A 97 -14.10 1.85 9.08
CA GLY A 97 -14.80 2.55 10.15
C GLY A 97 -13.92 3.43 11.04
N ARG A 98 -14.41 3.72 12.27
CA ARG A 98 -13.71 4.55 13.25
C ARG A 98 -12.56 3.78 13.91
N GLN A 99 -11.68 4.46 14.65
CA GLN A 99 -10.49 3.88 15.30
C GLN A 99 -10.81 2.70 16.26
N VAL A 100 -12.03 2.58 16.74
CA VAL A 100 -12.52 1.45 17.54
C VAL A 100 -12.80 0.19 16.71
N ASP A 101 -12.77 0.27 15.39
CA ASP A 101 -13.09 -0.85 14.49
C ASP A 101 -11.82 -1.54 13.94
N SER A 102 -10.69 -1.40 14.63
CA SER A 102 -9.48 -2.19 14.34
C SER A 102 -9.78 -3.67 14.60
N TYR A 103 -9.35 -4.53 13.68
CA TYR A 103 -9.54 -5.97 13.79
C TYR A 103 -8.37 -6.74 13.20
N GLU A 104 -8.31 -8.01 13.52
CA GLU A 104 -7.32 -8.94 13.00
C GLU A 104 -8.00 -10.07 12.25
N GLU A 105 -7.37 -10.55 11.20
CA GLU A 105 -7.87 -11.66 10.39
C GLU A 105 -6.71 -12.46 9.81
N ASP A 106 -6.86 -13.77 9.81
CA ASP A 106 -5.94 -14.67 9.11
C ASP A 106 -6.37 -14.81 7.65
N LEU A 107 -5.54 -14.28 6.74
CA LEU A 107 -5.77 -14.25 5.31
C LEU A 107 -5.11 -15.43 4.61
N ILE A 108 -5.82 -15.98 3.63
CA ILE A 108 -5.26 -16.90 2.65
C ILE A 108 -4.81 -16.06 1.45
N ALA A 109 -3.51 -15.97 1.25
CA ALA A 109 -2.89 -15.15 0.21
C ALA A 109 -1.72 -15.92 -0.46
N PRO A 110 -2.01 -16.88 -1.34
CA PRO A 110 -0.97 -17.73 -1.96
C PRO A 110 0.09 -16.91 -2.70
N GLY A 111 -0.30 -15.80 -3.33
CA GLY A 111 0.62 -14.87 -4.00
C GLY A 111 1.57 -14.13 -3.04
N LEU A 112 1.34 -14.20 -1.72
CA LEU A 112 2.22 -13.71 -0.66
C LEU A 112 2.86 -14.86 0.15
N GLY A 113 2.76 -16.10 -0.34
CA GLY A 113 3.29 -17.28 0.34
C GLY A 113 2.46 -17.78 1.54
N ALA A 114 1.24 -17.30 1.68
CA ALA A 114 0.35 -17.64 2.78
C ALA A 114 -0.80 -18.55 2.32
N GLY A 115 -0.79 -19.81 2.78
CA GLY A 115 -1.80 -20.82 2.47
C GLY A 115 -2.69 -21.16 3.68
N LYS A 116 -3.55 -22.18 3.50
CA LYS A 116 -4.47 -22.62 4.56
C LYS A 116 -3.74 -23.10 5.83
N ASP A 117 -2.60 -23.77 5.66
CA ASP A 117 -1.82 -24.32 6.77
C ASP A 117 -0.91 -23.27 7.44
N ARG A 118 -0.66 -22.15 6.74
CA ARG A 118 0.13 -21.03 7.22
C ARG A 118 -0.49 -19.73 6.69
N PRO A 119 -1.59 -19.27 7.28
CA PRO A 119 -2.24 -18.03 6.87
C PRO A 119 -1.35 -16.82 7.23
N LEU A 120 -1.61 -15.71 6.55
CA LEU A 120 -1.00 -14.42 6.87
C LEU A 120 -1.86 -13.74 7.93
N HIS A 121 -1.30 -13.51 9.10
CA HIS A 121 -1.95 -12.70 10.13
C HIS A 121 -1.96 -11.24 9.70
N ALA A 122 -3.14 -10.64 9.59
CA ALA A 122 -3.34 -9.28 9.09
C ALA A 122 -4.01 -8.41 10.14
N VAL A 123 -3.33 -7.33 10.53
CA VAL A 123 -3.81 -6.34 11.49
C VAL A 123 -4.30 -5.11 10.74
N PHE A 124 -5.58 -4.77 10.91
CA PHE A 124 -6.24 -3.64 10.26
C PHE A 124 -6.50 -2.53 11.28
N ILE A 125 -5.89 -1.36 11.07
CA ILE A 125 -6.03 -0.18 11.95
C ILE A 125 -6.50 0.98 11.10
N ARG A 126 -7.78 1.34 11.15
CA ARG A 126 -8.38 2.36 10.28
C ARG A 126 -8.01 2.19 8.81
N ALA A 127 -7.91 0.94 8.40
CA ALA A 127 -7.30 0.55 7.14
C ALA A 127 -8.13 1.03 5.93
N PRO A 128 -7.46 1.30 4.80
CA PRO A 128 -8.14 1.46 3.52
C PRO A 128 -8.60 0.09 3.00
N TRP A 129 -9.41 0.08 1.94
CA TRP A 129 -9.54 -1.08 1.05
C TRP A 129 -9.56 -0.64 -0.41
N VAL A 130 -9.37 -1.59 -1.31
CA VAL A 130 -9.48 -1.33 -2.75
C VAL A 130 -10.93 -1.50 -3.18
N GLU A 131 -11.52 -0.45 -3.78
CA GLU A 131 -12.88 -0.47 -4.34
C GLU A 131 -12.92 -1.10 -5.72
N SER A 132 -11.92 -0.82 -6.54
CA SER A 132 -11.80 -1.35 -7.89
C SER A 132 -10.35 -1.42 -8.34
N VAL A 133 -10.08 -2.34 -9.25
CA VAL A 133 -8.78 -2.50 -9.91
C VAL A 133 -8.95 -2.41 -11.42
N GLY A 134 -7.95 -1.85 -12.08
CA GLY A 134 -7.85 -1.81 -13.53
C GLY A 134 -7.14 -3.04 -14.12
N PRO A 135 -6.96 -3.05 -15.45
CA PRO A 135 -6.27 -4.12 -16.14
C PRO A 135 -4.83 -4.32 -15.65
N GLY A 136 -4.40 -5.57 -15.51
CA GLY A 136 -3.05 -5.92 -15.09
C GLY A 136 -2.80 -5.88 -13.58
N VAL A 137 -3.75 -5.43 -12.77
CA VAL A 137 -3.67 -5.51 -11.31
C VAL A 137 -4.17 -6.87 -10.84
N GLU A 138 -3.31 -7.58 -10.14
CA GLU A 138 -3.61 -8.88 -9.54
C GLU A 138 -4.11 -8.70 -8.10
N ILE A 139 -5.25 -9.30 -7.77
CA ILE A 139 -5.78 -9.35 -6.40
C ILE A 139 -5.13 -10.52 -5.68
N LEU A 140 -4.39 -10.23 -4.61
CA LEU A 140 -3.64 -11.24 -3.85
C LEU A 140 -4.39 -11.72 -2.60
N ALA A 141 -5.21 -10.85 -1.99
CA ALA A 141 -6.01 -11.20 -0.82
C ALA A 141 -7.30 -10.39 -0.74
N THR A 142 -8.34 -11.05 -0.22
CA THR A 142 -9.60 -10.43 0.18
C THR A 142 -9.94 -10.86 1.60
N THR A 143 -10.64 -9.99 2.37
CA THR A 143 -11.20 -10.37 3.67
C THR A 143 -12.32 -11.40 3.50
N ARG A 144 -12.56 -12.25 4.51
CA ARG A 144 -13.64 -13.28 4.47
C ARG A 144 -15.03 -12.70 4.65
N THR A 145 -15.13 -11.59 5.37
CA THR A 145 -16.43 -10.96 5.65
C THR A 145 -16.31 -9.46 5.54
N GLY A 146 -17.22 -8.84 4.79
CA GLY A 146 -17.43 -7.40 4.86
C GLY A 146 -18.06 -7.03 6.19
N ARG A 147 -17.30 -6.91 7.26
CA ARG A 147 -17.76 -6.46 8.58
C ARG A 147 -18.12 -4.97 8.62
N ALA A 148 -17.98 -4.26 7.51
CA ALA A 148 -18.51 -2.91 7.36
C ALA A 148 -19.89 -2.99 6.71
N ALA A 149 -20.93 -2.61 7.44
CA ALA A 149 -22.30 -2.55 6.95
C ALA A 149 -22.36 -1.77 5.61
N GLY A 150 -22.80 -2.44 4.54
CA GLY A 150 -23.42 -1.77 3.41
C GLY A 150 -22.75 -1.80 2.05
N VAL A 151 -21.65 -2.53 1.78
CA VAL A 151 -21.11 -2.62 0.41
C VAL A 151 -20.73 -4.06 0.04
N SER A 152 -21.31 -4.54 -1.06
CA SER A 152 -21.09 -5.88 -1.61
C SER A 152 -19.82 -5.90 -2.46
N GLY A 153 -18.81 -6.64 -2.02
CA GLY A 153 -17.75 -7.15 -2.90
C GLY A 153 -18.16 -8.51 -3.48
N VAL A 154 -17.42 -9.05 -4.43
CA VAL A 154 -17.54 -10.43 -4.88
C VAL A 154 -17.39 -11.31 -3.63
N ASP A 155 -18.40 -12.10 -3.31
CA ASP A 155 -18.51 -12.91 -2.08
C ASP A 155 -18.47 -12.14 -0.75
N GLY A 156 -18.76 -10.82 -0.73
CA GLY A 156 -18.84 -10.01 0.49
C GLY A 156 -17.49 -9.61 1.09
N GLY A 157 -16.35 -10.03 0.55
CA GLY A 157 -15.00 -9.67 1.00
C GLY A 157 -14.51 -8.35 0.41
N ARG A 158 -13.53 -7.73 1.09
CA ARG A 158 -12.85 -6.52 0.61
C ARG A 158 -11.46 -6.86 0.06
N ILE A 159 -11.08 -6.23 -1.04
CA ILE A 159 -9.74 -6.37 -1.59
C ILE A 159 -8.76 -5.63 -0.66
N VAL A 160 -7.80 -6.38 -0.12
CA VAL A 160 -6.86 -5.87 0.90
C VAL A 160 -5.38 -6.08 0.55
N ALA A 161 -5.10 -6.78 -0.54
CA ALA A 161 -3.75 -6.87 -1.08
C ALA A 161 -3.80 -7.00 -2.61
N VAL A 162 -2.96 -6.24 -3.30
CA VAL A 162 -2.85 -6.22 -4.75
C VAL A 162 -1.40 -6.12 -5.22
N ARG A 163 -1.15 -6.60 -6.46
CA ARG A 163 0.13 -6.44 -7.15
C ARG A 163 -0.10 -5.88 -8.56
N HIS A 164 0.76 -4.98 -8.98
CA HIS A 164 0.82 -4.47 -10.34
C HIS A 164 2.28 -4.39 -10.79
N GLY A 165 2.71 -5.33 -11.62
CA GLY A 165 4.12 -5.45 -12.01
C GLY A 165 5.04 -5.62 -10.78
N ALA A 166 5.95 -4.67 -10.58
CA ALA A 166 6.88 -4.65 -9.45
C ALA A 166 6.32 -3.93 -8.19
N LEU A 167 5.06 -3.46 -8.24
CA LEU A 167 4.43 -2.76 -7.14
C LEU A 167 3.52 -3.70 -6.35
N LEU A 168 3.63 -3.66 -5.03
CA LEU A 168 2.83 -4.42 -4.07
C LEU A 168 2.18 -3.46 -3.09
N ALA A 169 0.90 -3.67 -2.78
CA ALA A 169 0.22 -2.88 -1.77
C ALA A 169 -0.67 -3.76 -0.88
N THR A 170 -0.63 -3.49 0.43
CA THR A 170 -1.48 -4.13 1.44
C THR A 170 -2.22 -3.09 2.27
N SER A 171 -3.45 -3.40 2.63
CA SER A 171 -4.30 -2.57 3.48
C SER A 171 -3.93 -2.69 4.97
N PHE A 172 -3.30 -3.78 5.34
CA PHE A 172 -2.95 -4.19 6.69
C PHE A 172 -1.46 -4.00 6.99
N HIS A 173 -1.11 -4.19 8.25
CA HIS A 173 0.24 -4.09 8.78
C HIS A 173 0.81 -5.50 9.01
N PRO A 174 1.66 -6.04 8.12
CA PRO A 174 2.27 -7.36 8.28
C PRO A 174 3.43 -7.37 9.28
N GLU A 175 3.87 -6.19 9.70
CA GLU A 175 4.98 -5.98 10.64
C GLU A 175 4.58 -6.01 12.13
N VAL A 176 3.29 -6.10 12.44
CA VAL A 176 2.73 -6.07 13.80
C VAL A 176 2.43 -7.45 14.34
#